data_00abd48eab884d2f3981c55919ee4225
#
_entry.id   00abd48eab884d2f3981c55919ee4225
#
_cell.length_a   1.000
_cell.length_b   1.000
_cell.length_c   1.000
_cell.angle_alpha   90.00
_cell.angle_beta   90.00
_cell.angle_gamma   90.00
#
_symmetry.space_group_name_H-M   'P 1'
#
loop_
_entity.id
_entity.type
_entity.pdbx_description
1 polymer ?
#
loop_
_entity_poly.entity_id
_entity_poly.type
_entity_poly.pdbx_seq_one_letter_code
_entity_poly.pdbx_strand_id
1 'polypeptide(L)'
;MANHKSAEKRIRSNETKNERNRYQAKTMRNALKEIRATKDKKQASEMLPKVASMLDKLAKHNVIHKSKAANLKSSLANMVNTLS
;
A
#
# COMPACT_ATOMS: atom_id res chain seq x y z
N MET A 1 7.59 39.40 -5.58
CA MET A 1 8.09 38.35 -6.43
C MET A 1 7.16 37.15 -6.42
N ALA A 2 6.63 36.81 -7.59
CA ALA A 2 5.67 35.72 -7.73
C ALA A 2 6.24 34.36 -7.38
N ASN A 3 7.57 34.17 -7.44
CA ASN A 3 8.25 32.91 -7.24
C ASN A 3 8.14 32.37 -5.82
N HIS A 4 8.05 33.25 -4.82
CA HIS A 4 7.98 32.82 -3.42
C HIS A 4 6.65 32.17 -3.06
N LYS A 5 5.53 32.72 -3.57
CA LYS A 5 4.22 32.14 -3.32
C LYS A 5 4.06 30.77 -3.98
N SER A 6 4.62 30.60 -5.18
CA SER A 6 4.60 29.31 -5.88
C SER A 6 5.41 28.25 -5.13
N ALA A 7 6.58 28.64 -4.60
CA ALA A 7 7.43 27.74 -3.83
C ALA A 7 6.75 27.30 -2.55
N GLU A 8 6.11 28.21 -1.83
CA GLU A 8 5.36 27.89 -0.61
C GLU A 8 4.21 26.94 -0.89
N LYS A 9 3.48 27.15 -1.97
CA LYS A 9 2.38 26.28 -2.39
C LYS A 9 2.88 24.87 -2.71
N ARG A 10 4.02 24.74 -3.37
CA ARG A 10 4.64 23.44 -3.68
C ARG A 10 5.06 22.70 -2.41
N ILE A 11 5.66 23.43 -1.48
CA ILE A 11 6.10 22.84 -0.20
C ILE A 11 4.90 22.29 0.56
N ARG A 12 3.84 23.07 0.70
CA ARG A 12 2.61 22.63 1.37
C ARG A 12 1.98 21.44 0.68
N SER A 13 1.92 21.46 -0.66
CA SER A 13 1.37 20.37 -1.44
C SER A 13 2.19 19.08 -1.26
N ASN A 14 3.52 19.21 -1.27
CA ASN A 14 4.42 18.06 -1.06
C ASN A 14 4.28 17.49 0.35
N GLU A 15 4.17 18.33 1.36
CA GLU A 15 3.96 17.89 2.74
C GLU A 15 2.66 17.11 2.88
N THR A 16 1.58 17.62 2.30
CA THR A 16 0.28 16.96 2.31
C THR A 16 0.35 15.59 1.61
N LYS A 17 1.01 15.53 0.46
CA LYS A 17 1.21 14.27 -0.26
C LYS A 17 2.05 13.28 0.54
N ASN A 18 3.10 13.76 1.20
CA ASN A 18 3.96 12.92 2.02
C ASN A 18 3.20 12.34 3.21
N GLU A 19 2.36 13.14 3.86
CA GLU A 19 1.52 12.68 4.96
C GLU A 19 0.53 11.62 4.49
N ARG A 20 -0.14 11.83 3.36
CA ARG A 20 -1.04 10.84 2.77
C ARG A 20 -0.30 9.55 2.44
N ASN A 21 0.88 9.68 1.83
CA ASN A 21 1.68 8.52 1.44
C ASN A 21 2.12 7.72 2.68
N ARG A 22 2.52 8.41 3.74
CA ARG A 22 2.89 7.77 5.00
C ARG A 22 1.70 7.02 5.61
N TYR A 23 0.54 7.66 5.62
CA TYR A 23 -0.68 7.05 6.14
C TYR A 23 -1.06 5.81 5.34
N GLN A 24 -1.05 5.92 4.01
CA GLN A 24 -1.37 4.79 3.13
C GLN A 24 -0.36 3.65 3.28
N ALA A 25 0.93 3.98 3.38
CA ALA A 25 1.97 2.98 3.60
C ALA A 25 1.79 2.27 4.93
N LYS A 26 1.42 3.00 5.98
CA LYS A 26 1.15 2.43 7.29
C LYS A 26 -0.06 1.50 7.26
N THR A 27 -1.13 1.92 6.59
CA THR A 27 -2.34 1.11 6.41
C THR A 27 -2.02 -0.18 5.66
N MET A 28 -1.19 -0.08 4.62
CA MET A 28 -0.73 -1.25 3.85
C MET A 28 0.05 -2.22 4.74
N ARG A 29 1.00 -1.71 5.53
CA ARG A 29 1.80 -2.57 6.43
C ARG A 29 0.93 -3.28 7.45
N ASN A 30 -0.07 -2.57 7.99
CA ASN A 30 -1.02 -3.16 8.93
C ASN A 30 -1.84 -4.26 8.28
N ALA A 31 -2.32 -4.03 7.05
CA ALA A 31 -3.07 -5.03 6.29
C ALA A 31 -2.22 -6.26 5.98
N LEU A 32 -0.95 -6.07 5.58
CA LEU A 32 -0.01 -7.16 5.34
C LEU A 32 0.24 -7.96 6.61
N LYS A 33 0.38 -7.27 7.73
CA LYS A 33 0.59 -7.91 9.02
C LYS A 33 -0.61 -8.75 9.42
N GLU A 34 -1.82 -8.23 9.21
CA GLU A 34 -3.06 -8.97 9.51
C GLU A 34 -3.17 -10.24 8.69
N ILE A 35 -2.99 -10.14 7.37
CA ILE A 35 -3.13 -11.31 6.50
C ILE A 35 -2.05 -12.36 6.79
N ARG A 36 -0.83 -11.92 7.12
CA ARG A 36 0.26 -12.84 7.49
C ARG A 36 0.03 -13.51 8.84
N ALA A 37 -0.67 -12.84 9.75
CA ALA A 37 -1.02 -13.41 11.05
C ALA A 37 -2.21 -14.37 10.97
N THR A 38 -3.01 -14.29 9.92
CA THR A 38 -4.18 -15.13 9.73
C THR A 38 -3.75 -16.55 9.38
N LYS A 39 -4.16 -17.53 10.17
CA LYS A 39 -3.82 -18.94 9.97
C LYS A 39 -4.93 -19.70 9.24
N ASP A 40 -6.11 -19.12 9.14
CA ASP A 40 -7.25 -19.73 8.46
C ASP A 40 -7.20 -19.39 6.98
N LYS A 41 -7.10 -20.42 6.14
CA LYS A 41 -7.03 -20.25 4.67
C LYS A 41 -8.26 -19.54 4.13
N LYS A 42 -9.43 -19.83 4.65
CA LYS A 42 -10.66 -19.20 4.20
C LYS A 42 -10.65 -17.69 4.46
N GLN A 43 -10.29 -17.27 5.66
CA GLN A 43 -10.17 -15.85 6.01
C GLN A 43 -9.08 -15.16 5.18
N ALA A 44 -7.93 -15.79 5.05
CA ALA A 44 -6.82 -15.24 4.26
C ALA A 44 -7.23 -15.09 2.80
N SER A 45 -7.96 -16.06 2.24
CA SER A 45 -8.46 -16.00 0.86
C SER A 45 -9.46 -14.86 0.67
N GLU A 46 -10.28 -14.57 1.68
CA GLU A 46 -11.22 -13.45 1.63
C GLU A 46 -10.50 -12.10 1.75
N MET A 47 -9.42 -12.04 2.52
CA MET A 47 -8.61 -10.83 2.70
C MET A 47 -7.74 -10.54 1.48
N LEU A 48 -7.28 -11.56 0.77
CA LEU A 48 -6.32 -11.43 -0.33
C LEU A 48 -6.76 -10.44 -1.41
N PRO A 49 -8.00 -10.51 -1.95
CA PRO A 49 -8.44 -9.55 -2.97
C PRO A 49 -8.44 -8.11 -2.47
N LYS A 50 -8.79 -7.90 -1.21
CA LYS A 50 -8.81 -6.56 -0.59
C LYS A 50 -7.41 -5.99 -0.49
N VAL A 51 -6.47 -6.80 -0.02
CA VAL A 51 -5.07 -6.38 0.10
C VAL A 51 -4.46 -6.17 -1.28
N ALA A 52 -4.72 -7.04 -2.24
CA ALA A 52 -4.24 -6.91 -3.61
C ALA A 52 -4.75 -5.61 -4.24
N SER A 53 -6.01 -5.28 -4.06
CA SER A 53 -6.61 -4.03 -4.54
C SER A 53 -5.92 -2.82 -3.92
N MET A 54 -5.64 -2.88 -2.62
CA MET A 54 -4.92 -1.81 -1.91
C MET A 54 -3.52 -1.62 -2.50
N LEU A 55 -2.78 -2.70 -2.73
CA LEU A 55 -1.44 -2.64 -3.31
C LEU A 55 -1.47 -2.04 -4.71
N ASP A 56 -2.45 -2.40 -5.53
CA ASP A 56 -2.61 -1.85 -6.87
C ASP A 56 -2.88 -0.34 -6.83
N LYS A 57 -3.72 0.11 -5.93
CA LYS A 57 -4.01 1.54 -5.76
C LYS A 57 -2.76 2.31 -5.32
N LEU A 58 -2.00 1.75 -4.39
CA LEU A 58 -0.75 2.38 -3.93
C LEU A 58 0.28 2.48 -5.04
N ALA A 59 0.37 1.45 -5.89
CA ALA A 59 1.26 1.48 -7.05
C ALA A 59 0.79 2.53 -8.06
N LYS A 60 -0.52 2.64 -8.29
CA LYS A 60 -1.09 3.64 -9.18
C LYS A 60 -0.79 5.06 -8.73
N HIS A 61 -0.78 5.31 -7.43
CA HIS A 61 -0.49 6.62 -6.86
C HIS A 61 1.00 6.83 -6.54
N ASN A 62 1.86 5.92 -6.98
CA ASN A 62 3.31 6.00 -6.80
C ASN A 62 3.76 6.00 -5.32
N VAL A 63 2.94 5.47 -4.42
CA VAL A 63 3.35 5.26 -3.02
C VAL A 63 4.35 4.12 -2.94
N ILE A 64 4.13 3.08 -3.74
CA ILE A 64 5.07 1.97 -3.92
C ILE A 64 5.30 1.76 -5.41
N HIS A 65 6.42 1.11 -5.75
CA HIS A 65 6.72 0.78 -7.14
C HIS A 65 5.87 -0.42 -7.61
N LYS A 66 5.57 -0.46 -8.92
CA LYS A 66 4.81 -1.56 -9.52
C LYS A 66 5.44 -2.92 -9.23
N SER A 67 6.76 -2.99 -9.30
CA SER A 67 7.50 -4.23 -9.04
C SER A 67 7.28 -4.71 -7.61
N LYS A 68 7.28 -3.78 -6.65
CA LYS A 68 7.04 -4.12 -5.25
C LYS A 68 5.61 -4.61 -5.04
N ALA A 69 4.63 -3.96 -5.65
CA ALA A 69 3.23 -4.38 -5.57
C ALA A 69 3.05 -5.80 -6.15
N ALA A 70 3.64 -6.06 -7.31
CA ALA A 70 3.58 -7.38 -7.94
C ALA A 70 4.23 -8.46 -7.05
N ASN A 71 5.40 -8.15 -6.50
CA ASN A 71 6.11 -9.08 -5.62
C ASN A 71 5.31 -9.38 -4.34
N LEU A 72 4.72 -8.35 -3.74
CA LEU A 72 3.91 -8.53 -2.53
C LEU A 72 2.66 -9.35 -2.81
N LYS A 73 1.97 -9.09 -3.94
CA LYS A 73 0.79 -9.85 -4.32
C LYS A 73 1.14 -11.32 -4.56
N SER A 74 2.23 -11.57 -5.26
CA SER A 74 2.70 -12.93 -5.54
C SER A 74 3.06 -13.66 -4.24
N SER A 75 3.79 -13.00 -3.35
CA SER A 75 4.18 -13.56 -2.07
C SER A 75 2.96 -13.90 -1.21
N LEU A 76 1.96 -13.01 -1.16
CA LEU A 76 0.74 -13.25 -0.41
C LEU A 76 -0.09 -14.38 -0.99
N ALA A 77 -0.20 -14.45 -2.32
CA ALA A 77 -0.91 -15.54 -2.99
C ALA A 77 -0.27 -16.89 -2.67
N ASN A 78 1.06 -16.96 -2.73
CA ASN A 78 1.79 -18.19 -2.37
C ASN A 78 1.57 -18.55 -0.91
N MET A 79 1.61 -17.56 -0.02
CA MET A 79 1.39 -17.78 1.40
C MET A 79 -0.02 -18.34 1.67
N VAL A 80 -1.03 -17.75 1.06
CA VAL A 80 -2.43 -18.22 1.22
C VAL A 80 -2.59 -19.62 0.67
N ASN A 81 -1.96 -19.93 -0.47
CA ASN A 81 -2.03 -21.25 -1.07
C ASN A 81 -1.37 -22.33 -0.22
N THR A 82 -0.38 -21.95 0.60
CA THR A 82 0.29 -22.90 1.49
C THR A 82 -0.44 -23.11 2.83
N LEU A 83 -1.41 -22.27 3.15
CA LEU A 83 -2.25 -22.47 4.32
C LEU A 83 -3.17 -23.67 4.09
N SER A 84 -3.21 -24.56 5.03
CA SER A 84 -4.02 -25.78 4.93
C SER A 84 -5.25 -25.76 5.81
#